data_c9a3437456425230dd5df869917113a2
#
_entry.id   c9a3437456425230dd5df869917113a2
#
_cell.length_a   1.000
_cell.length_b   1.000
_cell.length_c   1.000
_cell.angle_alpha   90.00
_cell.angle_beta   90.00
_cell.angle_gamma   90.00
#
_symmetry.space_group_name_H-M   'P 1'
#
loop_
_entity.id
_entity.type
_entity.pdbx_description
1 polymer ?
#
loop_
_entity_poly.entity_id
_entity_poly.type
_entity_poly.pdbx_seq_one_letter_code
_entity_poly.pdbx_strand_id
1 'polypeptide(L)'
;LHECSLGADRGELAVVVGPNGAGKSTAMKAVFGMLGLRIGRVTLDGEDITSLKPQERVLKGMGFVPQNQNVFTTMTVEENLEMGAFIRRDDISLTMKQVYALFPVLHEKRRQPAGELSGGQRQQVAVGRALMTQPQVLMLDEPTAGVSPIVMDELFDRIIEVAKTGIAVLMVEQNARQALEIADRGFVLV
;
A
#
# COMPACT_ATOMS: atom_id res chain seq x y z
N LEU A 1 0.81 -21.55 -0.86
CA LEU A 1 0.39 -21.17 -2.19
C LEU A 1 1.04 -22.09 -3.23
N HIS A 2 0.24 -22.67 -4.10
CA HIS A 2 0.68 -23.43 -5.25
C HIS A 2 0.18 -22.73 -6.50
N GLU A 3 1.07 -22.48 -7.49
CA GLU A 3 0.74 -21.93 -8.81
C GLU A 3 -0.13 -20.66 -8.79
N CYS A 4 0.37 -19.58 -8.19
CA CYS A 4 -0.30 -18.29 -8.15
C CYS A 4 0.46 -17.30 -9.03
N SER A 5 -0.26 -16.62 -9.93
CA SER A 5 0.26 -15.49 -10.71
C SER A 5 -0.57 -14.25 -10.44
N LEU A 6 0.09 -13.18 -10.02
CA LEU A 6 -0.51 -11.90 -9.70
C LEU A 6 0.22 -10.80 -10.45
N GLY A 7 -0.46 -9.70 -10.74
CA GLY A 7 0.16 -8.55 -11.36
C GLY A 7 -0.72 -7.31 -11.34
N ALA A 8 -0.11 -6.15 -11.52
CA ALA A 8 -0.80 -4.88 -11.71
C ALA A 8 0.00 -4.04 -12.72
N ASP A 9 -0.70 -3.38 -13.62
CA ASP A 9 -0.13 -2.46 -14.58
C ASP A 9 -0.14 -1.03 -14.03
N ARG A 10 0.62 -0.13 -14.65
CA ARG A 10 0.69 1.28 -14.23
C ARG A 10 -0.68 1.92 -14.28
N GLY A 11 -1.08 2.58 -13.19
CA GLY A 11 -2.38 3.23 -13.06
C GLY A 11 -3.54 2.25 -12.83
N GLU A 12 -3.28 0.97 -12.66
CA GLU A 12 -4.25 -0.08 -12.41
C GLU A 12 -4.40 -0.35 -10.91
N LEU A 13 -5.63 -0.55 -10.47
CA LEU A 13 -5.97 -1.12 -9.18
C LEU A 13 -6.30 -2.61 -9.34
N ALA A 14 -5.34 -3.45 -8.97
CA ALA A 14 -5.52 -4.90 -8.95
C ALA A 14 -5.80 -5.38 -7.52
N VAL A 15 -6.80 -6.22 -7.35
CA VAL A 15 -7.24 -6.69 -6.04
C VAL A 15 -7.15 -8.21 -5.95
N VAL A 16 -6.61 -8.69 -4.83
CA VAL A 16 -6.54 -10.11 -4.48
C VAL A 16 -7.55 -10.39 -3.37
N VAL A 17 -8.51 -11.26 -3.65
CA VAL A 17 -9.54 -11.65 -2.69
C VAL A 17 -9.52 -13.16 -2.46
N GLY A 18 -10.13 -13.61 -1.38
CA GLY A 18 -10.23 -15.01 -1.01
C GLY A 18 -10.50 -15.20 0.48
N PRO A 19 -10.83 -16.42 0.93
CA PRO A 19 -11.10 -16.70 2.33
C PRO A 19 -9.88 -16.46 3.23
N ASN A 20 -10.13 -16.41 4.53
CA ASN A 20 -9.05 -16.39 5.51
C ASN A 20 -8.24 -17.68 5.40
N GLY A 21 -6.91 -17.55 5.42
CA GLY A 21 -6.02 -18.69 5.24
C GLY A 21 -5.67 -19.05 3.79
N ALA A 22 -6.31 -18.45 2.79
CA ALA A 22 -5.97 -18.68 1.37
C ALA A 22 -4.55 -18.24 0.96
N GLY A 23 -3.83 -17.54 1.86
CA GLY A 23 -2.44 -17.14 1.61
C GLY A 23 -2.28 -15.77 0.97
N LYS A 24 -3.30 -14.91 0.97
CA LYS A 24 -3.26 -13.57 0.38
C LYS A 24 -2.08 -12.72 0.88
N SER A 25 -1.99 -12.52 2.20
CA SER A 25 -0.88 -11.77 2.81
C SER A 25 0.48 -12.48 2.63
N THR A 26 0.48 -13.81 2.54
CA THR A 26 1.68 -14.59 2.23
C THR A 26 2.18 -14.28 0.82
N ALA A 27 1.27 -14.23 -0.17
CA ALA A 27 1.60 -13.83 -1.53
C ALA A 27 2.19 -12.41 -1.58
N MET A 28 1.56 -11.46 -0.90
CA MET A 28 2.04 -10.08 -0.81
C MET A 28 3.45 -9.99 -0.22
N LYS A 29 3.69 -10.69 0.89
CA LYS A 29 5.02 -10.74 1.54
C LYS A 29 6.08 -11.39 0.65
N ALA A 30 5.72 -12.42 -0.12
CA ALA A 30 6.62 -13.04 -1.09
C ALA A 30 6.95 -12.08 -2.26
N VAL A 31 5.94 -11.40 -2.82
CA VAL A 31 6.12 -10.39 -3.87
C VAL A 31 6.96 -9.22 -3.39
N PHE A 32 6.87 -8.84 -2.12
CA PHE A 32 7.69 -7.78 -1.54
C PHE A 32 9.10 -8.25 -1.10
N GLY A 33 9.35 -9.57 -1.10
CA GLY A 33 10.65 -10.14 -0.75
C GLY A 33 10.86 -10.44 0.74
N MET A 34 9.80 -10.35 1.55
CA MET A 34 9.83 -10.72 2.98
C MET A 34 9.84 -12.24 3.18
N LEU A 35 9.36 -12.98 2.20
CA LEU A 35 9.36 -14.44 2.17
C LEU A 35 10.04 -14.92 0.90
N GLY A 36 10.89 -15.94 1.02
CA GLY A 36 11.52 -16.58 -0.12
C GLY A 36 10.53 -17.39 -0.96
N LEU A 37 10.66 -17.32 -2.28
CA LEU A 37 9.95 -18.20 -3.20
C LEU A 37 10.70 -19.54 -3.33
N ARG A 38 9.97 -20.65 -3.28
CA ARG A 38 10.53 -21.96 -3.65
C ARG A 38 10.61 -22.14 -5.14
N ILE A 39 9.59 -21.68 -5.85
CA ILE A 39 9.45 -21.75 -7.31
C ILE A 39 8.74 -20.47 -7.76
N GLY A 40 9.05 -20.00 -8.96
CA GLY A 40 8.47 -18.79 -9.53
C GLY A 40 9.42 -17.61 -9.54
N ARG A 41 8.91 -16.46 -9.99
CA ARG A 41 9.69 -15.23 -10.06
C ARG A 41 8.81 -14.00 -9.82
N VAL A 42 9.44 -12.91 -9.42
CA VAL A 42 8.84 -11.59 -9.34
C VAL A 42 9.56 -10.69 -10.33
N THR A 43 8.81 -10.01 -11.19
CA THR A 43 9.33 -9.03 -12.13
C THR A 43 8.75 -7.66 -11.89
N LEU A 44 9.54 -6.61 -12.05
CA LEU A 44 9.12 -5.21 -11.99
C LEU A 44 9.62 -4.50 -13.26
N ASP A 45 8.71 -3.96 -14.07
CA ASP A 45 9.02 -3.36 -15.37
C ASP A 45 9.91 -4.26 -16.25
N GLY A 46 9.64 -5.59 -16.25
CA GLY A 46 10.38 -6.58 -17.02
C GLY A 46 11.71 -7.03 -16.38
N GLU A 47 12.17 -6.38 -15.34
CA GLU A 47 13.37 -6.78 -14.59
C GLU A 47 13.01 -7.88 -13.56
N ASP A 48 13.79 -8.95 -13.52
CA ASP A 48 13.66 -10.00 -12.52
C ASP A 48 14.25 -9.52 -11.18
N ILE A 49 13.39 -9.35 -10.19
CA ILE A 49 13.73 -8.89 -8.83
C ILE A 49 13.60 -10.00 -7.77
N THR A 50 13.46 -11.25 -8.19
CA THR A 50 13.18 -12.39 -7.30
C THR A 50 14.19 -12.53 -6.18
N SER A 51 15.48 -12.32 -6.46
CA SER A 51 16.58 -12.44 -5.49
C SER A 51 16.79 -11.21 -4.61
N LEU A 52 16.15 -10.08 -4.92
CA LEU A 52 16.32 -8.83 -4.20
C LEU A 52 15.63 -8.88 -2.84
N LYS A 53 16.30 -8.31 -1.83
CA LYS A 53 15.75 -8.11 -0.49
C LYS A 53 14.69 -7.00 -0.48
N PRO A 54 13.81 -6.92 0.53
CA PRO A 54 12.79 -5.87 0.61
C PRO A 54 13.33 -4.46 0.44
N GLN A 55 14.46 -4.14 1.08
CA GLN A 55 15.09 -2.82 1.00
C GLN A 55 15.49 -2.46 -0.44
N GLU A 56 16.02 -3.44 -1.18
CA GLU A 56 16.41 -3.26 -2.59
C GLU A 56 15.17 -3.08 -3.47
N ARG A 57 14.06 -3.80 -3.18
CA ARG A 57 12.79 -3.62 -3.89
C ARG A 57 12.16 -2.25 -3.62
N VAL A 58 12.30 -1.71 -2.42
CA VAL A 58 11.89 -0.31 -2.12
C VAL A 58 12.68 0.68 -2.98
N LEU A 59 14.00 0.50 -3.11
CA LEU A 59 14.84 1.35 -3.97
C LEU A 59 14.50 1.22 -5.47
N LYS A 60 13.92 0.09 -5.88
CA LYS A 60 13.38 -0.12 -7.23
C LYS A 60 12.00 0.50 -7.44
N GLY A 61 11.36 1.04 -6.41
CA GLY A 61 10.07 1.72 -6.49
C GLY A 61 8.88 0.89 -6.00
N MET A 62 9.08 -0.09 -5.13
CA MET A 62 7.98 -0.80 -4.48
C MET A 62 7.69 -0.20 -3.11
N GLY A 63 6.42 0.12 -2.84
CA GLY A 63 5.91 0.49 -1.52
C GLY A 63 5.05 -0.63 -0.93
N PHE A 64 5.09 -0.80 0.38
CA PHE A 64 4.27 -1.80 1.09
C PHE A 64 3.66 -1.21 2.35
N VAL A 65 2.36 -1.38 2.50
CA VAL A 65 1.59 -1.01 3.70
C VAL A 65 1.05 -2.29 4.34
N PRO A 66 1.59 -2.71 5.48
CA PRO A 66 1.10 -3.88 6.20
C PRO A 66 -0.24 -3.59 6.88
N GLN A 67 -1.01 -4.63 7.17
CA GLN A 67 -2.30 -4.54 7.85
C GLN A 67 -2.20 -3.87 9.23
N ASN A 68 -1.16 -4.19 9.99
CA ASN A 68 -0.99 -3.76 11.37
C ASN A 68 0.34 -3.04 11.59
N GLN A 69 0.43 -2.23 12.67
CA GLN A 69 1.65 -1.53 13.08
C GLN A 69 2.26 -0.68 11.95
N ASN A 70 1.39 -0.05 11.18
CA ASN A 70 1.74 0.67 9.97
C ASN A 70 1.99 2.18 10.18
N VAL A 71 1.90 2.68 11.42
CA VAL A 71 2.20 4.08 11.79
C VAL A 71 2.99 4.13 13.11
N PHE A 72 3.78 5.20 13.27
CA PHE A 72 4.44 5.54 14.53
C PHE A 72 3.47 6.37 15.38
N THR A 73 2.83 5.76 16.36
CA THR A 73 1.72 6.35 17.11
C THR A 73 2.12 7.54 17.98
N THR A 74 3.38 7.60 18.42
CA THR A 74 3.93 8.69 19.23
C THR A 74 4.44 9.88 18.42
N MET A 75 4.62 9.70 17.11
CA MET A 75 5.00 10.75 16.17
C MET A 75 3.76 11.46 15.63
N THR A 76 3.92 12.72 15.26
CA THR A 76 2.89 13.46 14.52
C THR A 76 2.65 12.86 13.14
N VAL A 77 1.55 13.26 12.49
CA VAL A 77 1.27 12.89 11.11
C VAL A 77 2.42 13.32 10.19
N GLU A 78 2.88 14.55 10.31
CA GLU A 78 3.97 15.11 9.51
C GLU A 78 5.27 14.32 9.68
N GLU A 79 5.68 14.04 10.91
CA GLU A 79 6.85 13.21 11.23
C GLU A 79 6.73 11.79 10.67
N ASN A 80 5.52 11.18 10.70
CA ASN A 80 5.29 9.88 10.06
C ASN A 80 5.54 9.94 8.55
N LEU A 81 5.08 10.99 7.87
CA LEU A 81 5.29 11.17 6.44
C LEU A 81 6.78 11.39 6.14
N GLU A 82 7.46 12.25 6.90
CA GLU A 82 8.91 12.49 6.78
C GLU A 82 9.71 11.19 6.94
N MET A 83 9.34 10.35 7.91
CA MET A 83 9.95 9.04 8.08
C MET A 83 9.75 8.12 6.88
N GLY A 84 8.65 8.27 6.13
CA GLY A 84 8.44 7.57 4.86
C GLY A 84 9.48 7.93 3.79
N ALA A 85 10.00 9.14 3.84
CA ALA A 85 11.02 9.64 2.91
C ALA A 85 12.47 9.41 3.41
N PHE A 86 12.68 8.64 4.49
CA PHE A 86 13.98 8.46 5.14
C PHE A 86 15.12 8.02 4.20
N ILE A 87 14.79 7.23 3.18
CA ILE A 87 15.77 6.77 2.18
C ILE A 87 16.15 7.83 1.13
N ARG A 88 15.38 8.93 1.05
CA ARG A 88 15.58 10.01 0.08
C ARG A 88 16.55 11.03 0.63
N ARG A 89 17.26 11.72 -0.28
CA ARG A 89 18.21 12.80 0.04
C ARG A 89 17.89 14.11 -0.70
N ASP A 90 16.82 14.08 -1.49
CA ASP A 90 16.31 15.24 -2.23
C ASP A 90 15.27 16.02 -1.41
N ASP A 91 14.81 17.15 -1.92
CA ASP A 91 13.73 17.92 -1.30
C ASP A 91 12.39 17.16 -1.42
N ILE A 92 11.81 16.82 -0.28
CA ILE A 92 10.56 16.09 -0.19
C ILE A 92 9.30 16.99 -0.19
N SER A 93 9.48 18.32 -0.23
CA SER A 93 8.38 19.29 -0.08
C SER A 93 7.30 19.12 -1.13
N LEU A 94 7.67 18.82 -2.37
CA LEU A 94 6.70 18.57 -3.45
C LEU A 94 5.90 17.30 -3.21
N THR A 95 6.59 16.21 -2.82
CA THR A 95 5.93 14.92 -2.51
C THR A 95 4.99 15.07 -1.32
N MET A 96 5.41 15.81 -0.28
CA MET A 96 4.57 16.10 0.88
C MET A 96 3.28 16.83 0.46
N LYS A 97 3.38 17.85 -0.41
CA LYS A 97 2.21 18.55 -0.94
C LYS A 97 1.29 17.63 -1.74
N GLN A 98 1.85 16.72 -2.54
CA GLN A 98 1.06 15.73 -3.30
C GLN A 98 0.33 14.77 -2.38
N VAL A 99 0.97 14.28 -1.32
CA VAL A 99 0.33 13.43 -0.30
C VAL A 99 -0.79 14.18 0.41
N TYR A 100 -0.58 15.44 0.79
CA TYR A 100 -1.64 16.25 1.41
C TYR A 100 -2.79 16.55 0.44
N ALA A 101 -2.54 16.67 -0.86
CA ALA A 101 -3.61 16.82 -1.86
C ALA A 101 -4.46 15.54 -1.98
N LEU A 102 -3.83 14.36 -1.93
CA LEU A 102 -4.54 13.07 -1.93
C LEU A 102 -5.30 12.82 -0.63
N PHE A 103 -4.74 13.25 0.50
CA PHE A 103 -5.28 13.03 1.84
C PHE A 103 -5.36 14.36 2.62
N PRO A 104 -6.36 15.23 2.35
CA PRO A 104 -6.44 16.56 2.97
C PRO A 104 -6.47 16.53 4.51
N VAL A 105 -7.09 15.52 5.11
CA VAL A 105 -7.14 15.34 6.56
C VAL A 105 -5.75 15.21 7.19
N LEU A 106 -4.76 14.71 6.46
CA LEU A 106 -3.39 14.60 6.95
C LEU A 106 -2.73 15.98 7.08
N HIS A 107 -3.05 16.91 6.18
CA HIS A 107 -2.59 18.30 6.30
C HIS A 107 -3.26 19.02 7.48
N GLU A 108 -4.57 18.85 7.63
CA GLU A 108 -5.33 19.45 8.73
C GLU A 108 -4.78 19.01 10.09
N LYS A 109 -4.47 17.70 10.20
CA LYS A 109 -4.01 17.06 11.44
C LYS A 109 -2.48 16.85 11.52
N ARG A 110 -1.71 17.54 10.68
CA ARG A 110 -0.27 17.27 10.52
C ARG A 110 0.55 17.35 11.81
N ARG A 111 0.12 18.17 12.78
CA ARG A 111 0.79 18.33 14.08
C ARG A 111 0.24 17.43 15.18
N GLN A 112 -0.80 16.65 14.89
CA GLN A 112 -1.41 15.74 15.85
C GLN A 112 -0.65 14.41 15.89
N PRO A 113 -0.42 13.80 17.07
CA PRO A 113 0.12 12.44 17.16
C PRO A 113 -0.76 11.43 16.41
N ALA A 114 -0.14 10.56 15.62
CA ALA A 114 -0.89 9.60 14.81
C ALA A 114 -1.70 8.60 15.66
N GLY A 115 -1.29 8.37 16.91
CA GLY A 115 -2.02 7.52 17.84
C GLY A 115 -3.41 8.05 18.24
N GLU A 116 -3.63 9.37 18.13
CA GLU A 116 -4.90 10.03 18.47
C GLU A 116 -5.90 10.06 17.31
N LEU A 117 -5.48 9.62 16.12
CA LEU A 117 -6.32 9.57 14.93
C LEU A 117 -7.31 8.40 14.98
N SER A 118 -8.39 8.50 14.21
CA SER A 118 -9.27 7.35 13.94
C SER A 118 -8.54 6.23 13.18
N GLY A 119 -9.09 5.02 13.19
CA GLY A 119 -8.53 3.89 12.45
C GLY A 119 -8.32 4.20 10.97
N GLY A 120 -9.32 4.77 10.31
CA GLY A 120 -9.23 5.13 8.90
C GLY A 120 -8.23 6.26 8.62
N GLN A 121 -8.13 7.24 9.50
CA GLN A 121 -7.12 8.30 9.39
C GLN A 121 -5.70 7.74 9.57
N ARG A 122 -5.49 6.79 10.48
CA ARG A 122 -4.20 6.09 10.60
C ARG A 122 -3.86 5.31 9.33
N GLN A 123 -4.84 4.67 8.69
CA GLN A 123 -4.62 4.01 7.40
C GLN A 123 -4.20 5.01 6.31
N GLN A 124 -4.82 6.18 6.27
CA GLN A 124 -4.41 7.26 5.36
C GLN A 124 -2.96 7.71 5.63
N VAL A 125 -2.55 7.83 6.90
CA VAL A 125 -1.14 8.10 7.27
C VAL A 125 -0.22 7.02 6.74
N ALA A 126 -0.59 5.74 6.92
CA ALA A 126 0.23 4.61 6.48
C ALA A 126 0.43 4.59 4.95
N VAL A 127 -0.66 4.82 4.20
CA VAL A 127 -0.60 4.95 2.73
C VAL A 127 0.22 6.17 2.33
N GLY A 128 -0.04 7.33 2.93
CA GLY A 128 0.71 8.57 2.67
C GLY A 128 2.21 8.39 2.94
N ARG A 129 2.58 7.72 4.04
CA ARG A 129 3.96 7.41 4.37
C ARG A 129 4.64 6.54 3.29
N ALA A 130 3.95 5.53 2.77
CA ALA A 130 4.47 4.70 1.69
C ALA A 130 4.66 5.50 0.39
N LEU A 131 3.76 6.45 0.10
CA LEU A 131 3.85 7.32 -1.07
C LEU A 131 5.04 8.31 -1.02
N MET A 132 5.57 8.60 0.17
CA MET A 132 6.73 9.49 0.32
C MET A 132 7.99 8.95 -0.35
N THR A 133 8.09 7.64 -0.60
CA THR A 133 9.18 7.04 -1.40
C THR A 133 9.03 7.26 -2.89
N GLN A 134 7.91 7.82 -3.38
CA GLN A 134 7.53 7.93 -4.79
C GLN A 134 7.52 6.56 -5.50
N PRO A 135 6.75 5.58 -5.02
CA PRO A 135 6.78 4.23 -5.56
C PRO A 135 6.14 4.16 -6.95
N GLN A 136 6.58 3.20 -7.75
CA GLN A 136 5.92 2.79 -9.00
C GLN A 136 4.79 1.79 -8.73
N VAL A 137 4.94 1.00 -7.68
CA VAL A 137 3.97 -0.01 -7.22
C VAL A 137 3.72 0.19 -5.74
N LEU A 138 2.45 0.28 -5.37
CA LEU A 138 1.99 0.33 -3.98
C LEU A 138 1.25 -0.95 -3.65
N MET A 139 1.71 -1.67 -2.63
CA MET A 139 1.12 -2.90 -2.15
C MET A 139 0.41 -2.65 -0.82
N LEU A 140 -0.87 -3.01 -0.73
CA LEU A 140 -1.73 -2.76 0.44
C LEU A 140 -2.26 -4.10 0.98
N ASP A 141 -1.93 -4.42 2.22
CA ASP A 141 -2.39 -5.65 2.88
C ASP A 141 -3.56 -5.35 3.83
N GLU A 142 -4.78 -5.65 3.38
CA GLU A 142 -6.05 -5.45 4.08
C GLU A 142 -6.20 -4.02 4.67
N PRO A 143 -6.09 -2.96 3.85
CA PRO A 143 -6.09 -1.59 4.36
C PRO A 143 -7.40 -1.17 5.04
N THR A 144 -8.51 -1.88 4.78
CA THR A 144 -9.81 -1.59 5.38
C THR A 144 -10.13 -2.43 6.63
N ALA A 145 -9.18 -3.26 7.09
CA ALA A 145 -9.39 -4.11 8.25
C ALA A 145 -9.72 -3.28 9.51
N GLY A 146 -10.85 -3.58 10.16
CA GLY A 146 -11.25 -2.94 11.40
C GLY A 146 -11.76 -1.49 11.28
N VAL A 147 -12.03 -0.99 10.06
CA VAL A 147 -12.67 0.31 9.86
C VAL A 147 -14.17 0.17 9.60
N SER A 148 -14.94 1.22 9.87
CA SER A 148 -16.37 1.23 9.58
C SER A 148 -16.65 1.29 8.07
N PRO A 149 -17.83 0.84 7.59
CA PRO A 149 -18.17 0.86 6.17
C PRO A 149 -18.00 2.22 5.50
N ILE A 150 -18.41 3.31 6.15
CA ILE A 150 -18.28 4.68 5.62
C ILE A 150 -16.81 5.05 5.43
N VAL A 151 -15.97 4.72 6.40
CA VAL A 151 -14.52 4.98 6.36
C VAL A 151 -13.83 4.11 5.32
N MET A 152 -14.35 2.88 5.10
CA MET A 152 -13.88 1.98 4.05
C MET A 152 -14.10 2.59 2.67
N ASP A 153 -15.29 3.09 2.38
CA ASP A 153 -15.63 3.71 1.09
C ASP A 153 -14.72 4.94 0.85
N GLU A 154 -14.54 5.81 1.86
CA GLU A 154 -13.63 6.94 1.77
C GLU A 154 -12.18 6.52 1.47
N LEU A 155 -11.70 5.47 2.14
CA LEU A 155 -10.34 4.96 1.91
C LEU A 155 -10.18 4.36 0.51
N PHE A 156 -11.18 3.65 0.01
CA PHE A 156 -11.19 3.12 -1.35
C PHE A 156 -11.15 4.23 -2.39
N ASP A 157 -11.93 5.30 -2.21
CA ASP A 157 -11.87 6.47 -3.09
C ASP A 157 -10.47 7.06 -3.15
N ARG A 158 -9.78 7.17 -2.00
CA ARG A 158 -8.39 7.65 -1.94
C ARG A 158 -7.42 6.71 -2.64
N ILE A 159 -7.59 5.39 -2.50
CA ILE A 159 -6.75 4.39 -3.18
C ILE A 159 -6.95 4.47 -4.70
N ILE A 160 -8.18 4.66 -5.18
CA ILE A 160 -8.47 4.90 -6.60
C ILE A 160 -7.73 6.15 -7.10
N GLU A 161 -7.78 7.25 -6.35
CA GLU A 161 -7.06 8.49 -6.71
C GLU A 161 -5.54 8.26 -6.77
N VAL A 162 -4.98 7.45 -5.86
CA VAL A 162 -3.56 7.06 -5.92
C VAL A 162 -3.25 6.31 -7.22
N ALA A 163 -4.07 5.33 -7.62
CA ALA A 163 -3.88 4.61 -8.88
C ALA A 163 -3.95 5.55 -10.10
N LYS A 164 -4.88 6.51 -10.10
CA LYS A 164 -5.01 7.51 -11.17
C LYS A 164 -3.77 8.39 -11.35
N THR A 165 -2.88 8.49 -10.37
CA THR A 165 -1.59 9.19 -10.52
C THR A 165 -0.58 8.42 -11.38
N GLY A 166 -0.91 7.19 -11.80
CA GLY A 166 -0.04 6.31 -12.59
C GLY A 166 0.70 5.24 -11.78
N ILE A 167 0.45 5.17 -10.46
CA ILE A 167 1.00 4.13 -9.58
C ILE A 167 0.21 2.84 -9.81
N ALA A 168 0.89 1.71 -10.00
CA ALA A 168 0.26 0.40 -9.95
C ALA A 168 -0.11 0.08 -8.49
N VAL A 169 -1.36 -0.27 -8.22
CA VAL A 169 -1.79 -0.65 -6.87
C VAL A 169 -2.16 -2.12 -6.85
N LEU A 170 -1.53 -2.89 -5.98
CA LEU A 170 -1.89 -4.28 -5.68
C LEU A 170 -2.41 -4.36 -4.25
N MET A 171 -3.70 -4.61 -4.10
CA MET A 171 -4.39 -4.62 -2.81
C MET A 171 -4.91 -6.02 -2.49
N VAL A 172 -4.68 -6.47 -1.27
CA VAL A 172 -5.34 -7.65 -0.71
C VAL A 172 -6.50 -7.19 0.16
N GLU A 173 -7.67 -7.79 -0.01
CA GLU A 173 -8.84 -7.51 0.80
C GLU A 173 -9.61 -8.75 1.21
N GLN A 174 -10.26 -8.66 2.37
CA GLN A 174 -11.15 -9.70 2.88
C GLN A 174 -12.58 -9.48 2.36
N ASN A 175 -13.05 -8.23 2.28
CA ASN A 175 -14.36 -7.89 1.73
C ASN A 175 -14.31 -7.92 0.20
N ALA A 176 -14.47 -9.14 -0.35
CA ALA A 176 -14.34 -9.39 -1.77
C ALA A 176 -15.31 -8.54 -2.62
N ARG A 177 -16.55 -8.36 -2.17
CA ARG A 177 -17.57 -7.65 -2.95
C ARG A 177 -17.17 -6.20 -3.19
N GLN A 178 -16.95 -5.44 -2.13
CA GLN A 178 -16.61 -4.02 -2.24
C GLN A 178 -15.27 -3.81 -2.94
N ALA A 179 -14.28 -4.66 -2.66
CA ALA A 179 -12.97 -4.56 -3.28
C ALA A 179 -13.03 -4.81 -4.81
N LEU A 180 -13.80 -5.80 -5.25
CA LEU A 180 -13.96 -6.10 -6.67
C LEU A 180 -14.80 -5.05 -7.44
N GLU A 181 -15.72 -4.35 -6.75
CA GLU A 181 -16.50 -3.27 -7.35
C GLU A 181 -15.62 -2.08 -7.80
N ILE A 182 -14.47 -1.85 -7.13
CA ILE A 182 -13.56 -0.74 -7.43
C ILE A 182 -12.34 -1.16 -8.25
N ALA A 183 -12.11 -2.46 -8.42
CA ALA A 183 -10.90 -2.99 -9.06
C ALA A 183 -10.98 -2.96 -10.59
N ASP A 184 -9.87 -2.62 -11.23
CA ASP A 184 -9.67 -2.83 -12.67
C ASP A 184 -9.43 -4.31 -12.98
N ARG A 185 -8.79 -5.02 -12.07
CA ARG A 185 -8.48 -6.45 -12.17
C ARG A 185 -8.66 -7.15 -10.81
N GLY A 186 -9.26 -8.34 -10.82
CA GLY A 186 -9.44 -9.17 -9.63
C GLY A 186 -8.75 -10.52 -9.75
N PHE A 187 -8.09 -10.95 -8.66
CA PHE A 187 -7.54 -12.28 -8.49
C PHE A 187 -8.23 -12.98 -7.33
N VAL A 188 -8.66 -14.21 -7.52
CA VAL A 188 -9.31 -15.01 -6.48
C VAL A 188 -8.38 -16.13 -6.04
N LEU A 189 -7.97 -16.12 -4.78
CA LEU A 189 -7.22 -17.21 -4.15
C LEU A 189 -8.20 -18.14 -3.42
N VAL A 190 -8.06 -19.42 -3.64
CA VAL A 190 -8.89 -20.48 -3.03
C VAL A 190 -8.03 -21.52 -2.30
#